data_1e951b9b1e42b26cb8facdf4af6c2c97
#
_entry.id   1e951b9b1e42b26cb8facdf4af6c2c97
#
_cell.length_a   1.000
_cell.length_b   1.000
_cell.length_c   1.000
_cell.angle_alpha   90.00
_cell.angle_beta   90.00
_cell.angle_gamma   90.00
#
_symmetry.space_group_name_H-M   'P 1'
#
loop_
_entity.id
_entity.type
_entity.pdbx_description
1 polymer ?
#
loop_
_entity_poly.entity_id
_entity_poly.type
_entity_poly.pdbx_seq_one_letter_code
_entity_poly.pdbx_strand_id
1 'polypeptide(L)'
;MIRPLPLFALALVAAPALAQQGFSALKGHDSDAPIDITSNHIEVQDRADRAIWSGNVHVVQGDMTMDAQRMTVAYTHATQPGQDPQIQRIDASGGVTVVSPTERAKGNFGIYDLNRKLITLIGGVTLTRGTNVVNGARLVIDMNSGRATVDGNAVGGGTSAASGGRVTGHFTVPKRAQAATTTPPAPPK
;
A
#
# COMPACT_ATOMS: atom_id res chain seq x y z
N MET A 1 -15.64 -18.80 69.02
CA MET A 1 -14.59 -19.42 68.21
C MET A 1 -14.91 -19.16 66.75
N ILE A 2 -14.35 -18.09 66.14
CA ILE A 2 -14.63 -17.67 64.78
C ILE A 2 -13.37 -17.99 63.98
N ARG A 3 -13.49 -18.89 62.99
CA ARG A 3 -12.40 -19.29 62.11
C ARG A 3 -12.34 -18.29 60.90
N PRO A 4 -11.20 -17.72 60.57
CA PRO A 4 -11.06 -16.89 59.39
C PRO A 4 -10.98 -17.77 58.11
N LEU A 5 -11.75 -17.41 57.09
CA LEU A 5 -11.70 -17.94 55.73
C LEU A 5 -10.52 -17.32 54.99
N PRO A 6 -9.71 -18.09 54.24
CA PRO A 6 -8.65 -17.48 53.39
C PRO A 6 -9.26 -16.93 52.13
N LEU A 7 -8.99 -15.65 51.87
CA LEU A 7 -9.29 -14.98 50.61
C LEU A 7 -8.31 -15.47 49.52
N PHE A 8 -8.81 -16.23 48.55
CA PHE A 8 -8.05 -16.59 47.37
C PHE A 8 -8.03 -15.39 46.42
N ALA A 9 -6.89 -14.72 46.29
CA ALA A 9 -6.66 -13.67 45.30
C ALA A 9 -6.45 -14.32 43.95
N LEU A 10 -7.45 -14.18 43.06
CA LEU A 10 -7.38 -14.59 41.66
C LEU A 10 -6.54 -13.56 40.88
N ALA A 11 -5.27 -13.88 40.62
CA ALA A 11 -4.41 -13.07 39.77
C ALA A 11 -4.84 -13.25 38.29
N LEU A 12 -5.47 -12.22 37.73
CA LEU A 12 -5.83 -12.14 36.32
C LEU A 12 -4.56 -11.87 35.51
N VAL A 13 -3.99 -12.90 34.88
CA VAL A 13 -2.86 -12.77 33.93
C VAL A 13 -3.42 -12.21 32.62
N ALA A 14 -3.20 -10.92 32.40
CA ALA A 14 -3.47 -10.28 31.11
C ALA A 14 -2.44 -10.78 30.09
N ALA A 15 -2.85 -11.66 29.18
CA ALA A 15 -2.06 -12.04 28.02
C ALA A 15 -1.94 -10.84 27.06
N PRO A 16 -0.73 -10.48 26.59
CA PRO A 16 -0.61 -9.45 25.55
C PRO A 16 -1.28 -9.96 24.28
N ALA A 17 -2.33 -9.26 23.82
CA ALA A 17 -2.92 -9.47 22.51
C ALA A 17 -1.86 -9.10 21.46
N LEU A 18 -1.27 -10.10 20.80
CA LEU A 18 -0.45 -9.90 19.61
C LEU A 18 -1.39 -9.33 18.53
N ALA A 19 -1.31 -8.02 18.33
CA ALA A 19 -1.99 -7.34 17.24
C ALA A 19 -1.55 -8.02 15.93
N GLN A 20 -2.46 -8.74 15.29
CA GLN A 20 -2.27 -9.24 13.94
C GLN A 20 -2.18 -8.00 13.05
N GLN A 21 -0.98 -7.70 12.57
CA GLN A 21 -0.78 -6.67 11.57
C GLN A 21 -1.38 -7.19 10.26
N GLY A 22 -2.67 -6.90 10.05
CA GLY A 22 -3.34 -7.13 8.80
C GLY A 22 -2.61 -6.42 7.66
N PHE A 23 -2.70 -6.97 6.45
CA PHE A 23 -2.22 -6.31 5.23
C PHE A 23 -3.00 -4.99 5.07
N SER A 24 -2.43 -3.89 5.56
CA SER A 24 -2.97 -2.55 5.38
C SER A 24 -2.07 -1.83 4.39
N ALA A 25 -2.52 -1.72 3.14
CA ALA A 25 -1.78 -1.06 2.08
C ALA A 25 -1.85 0.46 2.26
N LEU A 26 -0.68 1.13 2.29
CA LEU A 26 -0.55 2.58 2.42
C LEU A 26 -1.30 3.18 3.62
N LYS A 27 -1.45 2.40 4.70
CA LYS A 27 -2.13 2.88 5.91
C LYS A 27 -1.33 4.01 6.56
N GLY A 28 -1.98 5.15 6.72
CA GLY A 28 -1.37 6.34 7.32
C GLY A 28 -0.75 7.30 6.30
N HIS A 29 -0.82 6.98 4.99
CA HIS A 29 -0.45 7.92 3.95
C HIS A 29 -1.41 9.12 3.93
N ASP A 30 -0.84 10.33 3.92
CA ASP A 30 -1.62 11.56 3.79
C ASP A 30 -1.90 11.84 2.30
N SER A 31 -3.08 11.45 1.84
CA SER A 31 -3.52 11.67 0.45
C SER A 31 -3.85 13.13 0.15
N ASP A 32 -3.90 14.00 1.14
CA ASP A 32 -4.16 15.42 1.00
C ASP A 32 -2.85 16.24 1.02
N ALA A 33 -1.69 15.57 1.21
CA ALA A 33 -0.37 16.20 1.11
C ALA A 33 -0.12 16.74 -0.31
N PRO A 34 0.68 17.81 -0.45
CA PRO A 34 1.09 18.33 -1.75
C PRO A 34 1.76 17.25 -2.61
N ILE A 35 1.57 17.38 -3.94
CA ILE A 35 2.18 16.49 -4.93
C ILE A 35 3.28 17.24 -5.67
N ASP A 36 4.50 16.75 -5.54
CA ASP A 36 5.66 17.22 -6.29
C ASP A 36 5.97 16.27 -7.45
N ILE A 37 6.13 16.80 -8.67
CA ILE A 37 6.41 16.01 -9.86
C ILE A 37 7.67 16.53 -10.52
N THR A 38 8.62 15.64 -10.82
CA THR A 38 9.83 15.92 -11.60
C THR A 38 9.91 14.99 -12.81
N SER A 39 10.45 15.49 -13.93
CA SER A 39 10.69 14.70 -15.15
C SER A 39 11.68 15.41 -16.07
N ASN A 40 12.03 14.76 -17.18
CA ASN A 40 12.87 15.38 -18.21
C ASN A 40 12.09 16.39 -19.07
N HIS A 41 10.77 16.20 -19.24
CA HIS A 41 9.94 17.04 -20.09
C HIS A 41 8.51 17.13 -19.57
N ILE A 42 7.90 18.32 -19.69
CA ILE A 42 6.50 18.59 -19.42
C ILE A 42 5.83 19.27 -20.62
N GLU A 43 4.63 18.86 -20.94
CA GLU A 43 3.74 19.51 -21.92
C GLU A 43 2.42 19.85 -21.20
N VAL A 44 2.06 21.13 -21.15
CA VAL A 44 0.80 21.59 -20.56
C VAL A 44 -0.22 21.79 -21.68
N GLN A 45 -1.36 21.11 -21.57
CA GLN A 45 -2.48 21.17 -22.51
C GLN A 45 -3.68 21.82 -21.83
N ASP A 46 -3.64 23.12 -21.70
CA ASP A 46 -4.63 23.93 -20.95
C ASP A 46 -6.07 23.70 -21.39
N ARG A 47 -6.29 23.63 -22.72
CA ARG A 47 -7.65 23.39 -23.27
C ARG A 47 -8.20 21.99 -22.96
N ALA A 48 -7.34 21.08 -22.57
CA ALA A 48 -7.69 19.69 -22.26
C ALA A 48 -7.57 19.37 -20.78
N ASP A 49 -7.36 20.39 -19.93
CA ASP A 49 -7.24 20.29 -18.47
C ASP A 49 -6.26 19.20 -18.02
N ARG A 50 -5.10 19.14 -18.69
CA ARG A 50 -4.08 18.14 -18.39
C ARG A 50 -2.67 18.62 -18.64
N ALA A 51 -1.73 18.04 -17.90
CA ALA A 51 -0.30 18.13 -18.13
C ALA A 51 0.26 16.72 -18.37
N ILE A 52 1.23 16.64 -19.29
CA ILE A 52 1.90 15.40 -19.65
C ILE A 52 3.35 15.49 -19.29
N TRP A 53 3.78 14.63 -18.38
CA TRP A 53 5.15 14.51 -17.90
C TRP A 53 5.81 13.31 -18.56
N SER A 54 7.04 13.41 -19.04
CA SER A 54 7.71 12.32 -19.75
C SER A 54 9.22 12.29 -19.50
N GLY A 55 9.77 11.09 -19.47
CA GLY A 55 11.16 10.77 -19.19
C GLY A 55 11.49 10.84 -17.72
N ASN A 56 11.73 9.67 -17.08
CA ASN A 56 12.11 9.54 -15.67
C ASN A 56 11.19 10.33 -14.74
N VAL A 57 9.89 10.15 -14.90
CA VAL A 57 8.89 10.86 -14.08
C VAL A 57 8.91 10.31 -12.66
N HIS A 58 9.10 11.20 -11.70
CA HIS A 58 9.12 10.92 -10.27
C HIS A 58 8.12 11.83 -9.56
N VAL A 59 7.20 11.23 -8.83
CA VAL A 59 6.16 11.89 -8.04
C VAL A 59 6.41 11.60 -6.58
N VAL A 60 6.29 12.64 -5.74
CA VAL A 60 6.36 12.55 -4.29
C VAL A 60 5.07 13.13 -3.71
N GLN A 61 4.44 12.39 -2.81
CA GLN A 61 3.32 12.86 -2.00
C GLN A 61 3.48 12.33 -0.57
N GLY A 62 3.82 13.21 0.37
CA GLY A 62 4.12 12.81 1.74
C GLY A 62 5.24 11.77 1.79
N ASP A 63 4.92 10.58 2.28
CA ASP A 63 5.83 9.42 2.40
C ASP A 63 5.73 8.42 1.23
N MET A 64 4.88 8.69 0.25
CA MET A 64 4.71 7.87 -0.94
C MET A 64 5.47 8.46 -2.14
N THR A 65 6.08 7.59 -2.92
CA THR A 65 6.63 7.94 -4.23
C THR A 65 6.04 7.09 -5.35
N MET A 66 5.94 7.68 -6.55
CA MET A 66 5.53 6.97 -7.76
C MET A 66 6.48 7.31 -8.91
N ASP A 67 7.05 6.28 -9.53
CA ASP A 67 7.95 6.40 -10.68
C ASP A 67 7.31 5.80 -11.93
N ALA A 68 7.52 6.44 -13.10
CA ALA A 68 7.12 5.94 -14.41
C ALA A 68 7.88 6.62 -15.55
N GLN A 69 7.75 6.09 -16.79
CA GLN A 69 8.34 6.78 -17.95
C GLN A 69 7.46 7.94 -18.44
N ARG A 70 6.15 7.86 -18.25
CA ARG A 70 5.20 8.89 -18.66
C ARG A 70 4.04 8.96 -17.68
N MET A 71 3.61 10.17 -17.37
CA MET A 71 2.41 10.44 -16.58
C MET A 71 1.56 11.52 -17.24
N THR A 72 0.24 11.33 -17.24
CA THR A 72 -0.76 12.34 -17.61
C THR A 72 -1.50 12.74 -16.35
N VAL A 73 -1.43 14.01 -16.01
CA VAL A 73 -2.07 14.58 -14.83
C VAL A 73 -3.29 15.36 -15.30
N ALA A 74 -4.48 14.89 -14.93
CA ALA A 74 -5.74 15.61 -15.15
C ALA A 74 -6.07 16.48 -13.95
N TYR A 75 -6.43 17.73 -14.21
CA TYR A 75 -6.77 18.70 -13.19
C TYR A 75 -8.06 19.45 -13.54
N THR A 76 -8.66 20.12 -12.57
CA THR A 76 -9.73 21.10 -12.82
C THR A 76 -9.18 22.51 -12.68
N HIS A 77 -9.64 23.41 -13.54
CA HIS A 77 -9.40 24.83 -13.34
C HIS A 77 -10.08 25.30 -12.06
N ALA A 78 -9.45 26.27 -11.43
CA ALA A 78 -10.06 26.99 -10.33
C ALA A 78 -11.36 27.68 -10.79
N THR A 79 -12.44 27.44 -10.05
CA THR A 79 -13.75 28.06 -10.35
C THR A 79 -13.86 29.50 -9.81
N GLN A 80 -12.90 29.90 -8.97
CA GLN A 80 -12.84 31.25 -8.37
C GLN A 80 -11.44 31.86 -8.52
N PRO A 81 -11.33 33.18 -8.72
CA PRO A 81 -10.04 33.85 -8.76
C PRO A 81 -9.22 33.60 -7.49
N GLY A 82 -7.97 33.18 -7.65
CA GLY A 82 -7.04 32.92 -6.54
C GLY A 82 -7.09 31.51 -5.97
N GLN A 83 -7.89 30.59 -6.54
CA GLN A 83 -7.80 29.16 -6.24
C GLN A 83 -6.82 28.47 -7.17
N ASP A 84 -6.05 27.51 -6.65
CA ASP A 84 -5.16 26.66 -7.44
C ASP A 84 -5.94 25.57 -8.18
N PRO A 85 -5.48 25.13 -9.38
CA PRO A 85 -6.00 23.95 -10.05
C PRO A 85 -5.89 22.73 -9.14
N GLN A 86 -6.92 21.87 -9.15
CA GLN A 86 -6.91 20.67 -8.34
C GLN A 86 -6.65 19.42 -9.18
N ILE A 87 -5.62 18.67 -8.83
CA ILE A 87 -5.30 17.39 -9.47
C ILE A 87 -6.41 16.40 -9.12
N GLN A 88 -7.00 15.77 -10.14
CA GLN A 88 -8.05 14.77 -9.97
C GLN A 88 -7.53 13.36 -10.17
N ARG A 89 -6.65 13.19 -11.16
CA ARG A 89 -6.18 11.87 -11.58
C ARG A 89 -4.80 11.94 -12.21
N ILE A 90 -4.01 10.92 -11.94
CA ILE A 90 -2.71 10.66 -12.57
C ILE A 90 -2.78 9.31 -13.29
N ASP A 91 -2.54 9.29 -14.60
CA ASP A 91 -2.39 8.08 -15.40
C ASP A 91 -0.91 7.88 -15.72
N ALA A 92 -0.34 6.78 -15.26
CA ALA A 92 1.08 6.45 -15.39
C ALA A 92 1.31 5.25 -16.32
N SER A 93 2.39 5.27 -17.08
CA SER A 93 2.75 4.21 -18.01
C SER A 93 4.25 4.06 -18.21
N GLY A 94 4.69 2.89 -18.73
CA GLY A 94 6.09 2.61 -19.01
C GLY A 94 6.84 2.04 -17.79
N GLY A 95 6.21 1.14 -17.04
CA GLY A 95 6.79 0.54 -15.84
C GLY A 95 6.57 1.43 -14.62
N VAL A 96 5.44 1.21 -13.93
CA VAL A 96 5.04 2.00 -12.77
C VAL A 96 5.52 1.32 -11.50
N THR A 97 6.16 2.09 -10.62
CA THR A 97 6.54 1.64 -9.27
C THR A 97 5.97 2.62 -8.26
N VAL A 98 5.24 2.12 -7.28
CA VAL A 98 4.74 2.86 -6.11
C VAL A 98 5.47 2.36 -4.89
N VAL A 99 6.03 3.26 -4.10
CA VAL A 99 6.79 2.94 -2.87
C VAL A 99 6.24 3.74 -1.71
N SER A 100 6.07 3.07 -0.61
CA SER A 100 5.80 3.65 0.71
C SER A 100 6.80 3.09 1.73
N PRO A 101 6.84 3.56 2.97
CA PRO A 101 7.77 3.07 4.00
C PRO A 101 7.69 1.55 4.24
N THR A 102 6.54 0.95 4.02
CA THR A 102 6.30 -0.46 4.34
C THR A 102 6.08 -1.35 3.12
N GLU A 103 5.80 -0.78 1.95
CA GLU A 103 5.36 -1.52 0.77
C GLU A 103 5.97 -0.99 -0.52
N ARG A 104 6.09 -1.89 -1.48
CA ARG A 104 6.44 -1.58 -2.86
C ARG A 104 5.48 -2.31 -3.79
N ALA A 105 4.84 -1.57 -4.69
CA ALA A 105 3.99 -2.12 -5.73
C ALA A 105 4.56 -1.79 -7.11
N LYS A 106 4.46 -2.70 -8.07
CA LYS A 106 4.89 -2.52 -9.45
C LYS A 106 3.80 -2.96 -10.40
N GLY A 107 3.78 -2.37 -11.60
CA GLY A 107 2.89 -2.73 -12.71
C GLY A 107 3.35 -2.04 -13.99
N ASN A 108 2.76 -2.40 -15.14
CA ASN A 108 3.07 -1.75 -16.41
C ASN A 108 2.39 -0.39 -16.53
N PHE A 109 1.16 -0.29 -15.99
CA PHE A 109 0.33 0.91 -15.98
C PHE A 109 -0.16 1.19 -14.57
N GLY A 110 -0.38 2.47 -14.26
CA GLY A 110 -0.92 2.93 -13.00
C GLY A 110 -1.97 4.01 -13.20
N ILE A 111 -2.96 4.02 -12.33
CA ILE A 111 -3.98 5.05 -12.23
C ILE A 111 -4.05 5.45 -10.76
N TYR A 112 -3.83 6.71 -10.47
CA TYR A 112 -4.09 7.29 -9.16
C TYR A 112 -5.29 8.24 -9.27
N ASP A 113 -6.43 7.82 -8.72
CA ASP A 113 -7.64 8.63 -8.57
C ASP A 113 -7.59 9.32 -7.20
N LEU A 114 -7.28 10.61 -7.19
CA LEU A 114 -7.11 11.39 -5.97
C LEU A 114 -8.46 11.60 -5.25
N ASN A 115 -9.52 11.82 -6.02
CA ASN A 115 -10.84 12.04 -5.44
C ASN A 115 -11.36 10.82 -4.67
N ARG A 116 -11.08 9.63 -5.20
CA ARG A 116 -11.48 8.35 -4.60
C ARG A 116 -10.42 7.79 -3.65
N LYS A 117 -9.21 8.35 -3.66
CA LYS A 117 -8.03 7.87 -2.93
C LYS A 117 -7.72 6.40 -3.28
N LEU A 118 -7.76 6.09 -4.58
CA LEU A 118 -7.53 4.76 -5.13
C LEU A 118 -6.30 4.74 -6.04
N ILE A 119 -5.39 3.78 -5.81
CA ILE A 119 -4.31 3.46 -6.75
C ILE A 119 -4.63 2.13 -7.40
N THR A 120 -4.66 2.10 -8.73
CA THR A 120 -4.82 0.87 -9.51
C THR A 120 -3.58 0.64 -10.34
N LEU A 121 -2.93 -0.52 -10.18
CA LEU A 121 -1.85 -0.98 -11.05
C LEU A 121 -2.33 -2.13 -11.93
N ILE A 122 -1.87 -2.16 -13.19
CA ILE A 122 -2.30 -3.13 -14.20
C ILE A 122 -1.09 -3.65 -14.96
N GLY A 123 -1.09 -4.95 -15.26
CA GLY A 123 -0.10 -5.63 -16.09
C GLY A 123 1.14 -6.07 -15.31
N GLY A 124 1.27 -7.37 -15.06
CA GLY A 124 2.41 -7.95 -14.36
C GLY A 124 2.62 -7.38 -12.96
N VAL A 125 1.54 -7.32 -12.19
CA VAL A 125 1.57 -6.65 -10.88
C VAL A 125 2.32 -7.47 -9.85
N THR A 126 3.17 -6.81 -9.07
CA THR A 126 3.83 -7.37 -7.89
C THR A 126 3.64 -6.42 -6.70
N LEU A 127 3.13 -6.94 -5.59
CA LEU A 127 3.05 -6.24 -4.30
C LEU A 127 4.01 -6.91 -3.33
N THR A 128 4.95 -6.13 -2.78
CA THR A 128 5.96 -6.60 -1.83
C THR A 128 5.81 -5.85 -0.51
N ARG A 129 5.79 -6.60 0.60
CA ARG A 129 5.83 -6.08 1.97
C ARG A 129 6.82 -6.91 2.79
N GLY A 130 7.96 -6.30 3.13
CA GLY A 130 9.06 -7.02 3.74
C GLY A 130 9.50 -8.19 2.87
N THR A 131 9.40 -9.42 3.37
CA THR A 131 9.70 -10.66 2.64
C THR A 131 8.50 -11.28 1.91
N ASN A 132 7.31 -10.72 2.12
CA ASN A 132 6.09 -11.24 1.51
C ASN A 132 5.87 -10.64 0.13
N VAL A 133 5.53 -11.47 -0.85
CA VAL A 133 5.33 -11.08 -2.25
C VAL A 133 4.02 -11.66 -2.77
N VAL A 134 3.20 -10.82 -3.41
CA VAL A 134 1.98 -11.24 -4.09
C VAL A 134 2.06 -10.79 -5.55
N ASN A 135 1.78 -11.68 -6.48
CA ASN A 135 1.78 -11.40 -7.92
C ASN A 135 0.38 -11.62 -8.52
N GLY A 136 0.02 -10.78 -9.49
CA GLY A 136 -1.24 -10.85 -10.19
C GLY A 136 -1.23 -10.03 -11.48
N ALA A 137 -2.41 -9.80 -12.04
CA ALA A 137 -2.56 -8.99 -13.24
C ALA A 137 -3.06 -7.57 -12.95
N ARG A 138 -3.77 -7.38 -11.83
CA ARG A 138 -4.29 -6.09 -11.38
C ARG A 138 -4.17 -6.00 -9.86
N LEU A 139 -3.78 -4.81 -9.37
CA LEU A 139 -3.80 -4.46 -7.95
C LEU A 139 -4.63 -3.19 -7.78
N VAL A 140 -5.53 -3.18 -6.82
CA VAL A 140 -6.25 -1.99 -6.37
C VAL A 140 -5.91 -1.75 -4.91
N ILE A 141 -5.39 -0.55 -4.61
CA ILE A 141 -5.11 -0.08 -3.25
C ILE A 141 -6.14 0.99 -2.92
N ASP A 142 -6.95 0.74 -1.92
CA ASP A 142 -7.88 1.71 -1.35
C ASP A 142 -7.24 2.32 -0.09
N MET A 143 -6.82 3.56 -0.20
CA MET A 143 -6.13 4.27 0.89
C MET A 143 -7.08 4.69 2.00
N ASN A 144 -8.39 4.82 1.74
CA ASN A 144 -9.38 5.12 2.77
C ASN A 144 -9.54 3.93 3.74
N SER A 145 -9.63 2.73 3.18
CA SER A 145 -9.78 1.50 3.99
C SER A 145 -8.45 0.82 4.33
N GLY A 146 -7.36 1.21 3.68
CA GLY A 146 -6.06 0.54 3.78
C GLY A 146 -6.08 -0.87 3.19
N ARG A 147 -6.99 -1.19 2.27
CA ARG A 147 -7.14 -2.50 1.66
C ARG A 147 -6.45 -2.57 0.31
N ALA A 148 -5.67 -3.65 0.10
CA ALA A 148 -5.15 -4.02 -1.20
C ALA A 148 -5.86 -5.27 -1.73
N THR A 149 -6.32 -5.23 -2.97
CA THR A 149 -6.94 -6.35 -3.68
C THR A 149 -6.11 -6.67 -4.91
N VAL A 150 -5.70 -7.93 -5.05
CA VAL A 150 -4.94 -8.41 -6.22
C VAL A 150 -5.80 -9.39 -6.98
N ASP A 151 -5.97 -9.15 -8.29
CA ASP A 151 -6.73 -10.00 -9.20
C ASP A 151 -5.77 -10.70 -10.18
N GLY A 152 -6.08 -11.95 -10.52
CA GLY A 152 -5.32 -12.76 -11.48
C GLY A 152 -5.59 -12.37 -12.93
N ASN A 153 -6.74 -11.78 -13.23
CA ASN A 153 -7.14 -11.36 -14.57
C ASN A 153 -7.13 -9.82 -14.67
N ALA A 154 -6.49 -9.28 -15.69
CA ALA A 154 -6.60 -7.88 -16.04
C ALA A 154 -7.94 -7.66 -16.76
N VAL A 155 -8.70 -6.63 -16.37
CA VAL A 155 -9.89 -6.21 -17.10
C VAL A 155 -9.44 -5.67 -18.46
N GLY A 156 -9.75 -6.40 -19.55
CA GLY A 156 -9.42 -5.95 -20.90
C GLY A 156 -8.62 -6.94 -21.76
N GLY A 157 -8.82 -8.25 -21.60
CA GLY A 157 -8.48 -9.26 -22.63
C GLY A 157 -7.01 -9.40 -23.03
N GLY A 158 -6.08 -8.78 -22.34
CA GLY A 158 -4.65 -8.99 -22.53
C GLY A 158 -4.23 -10.27 -21.79
N THR A 159 -3.88 -11.30 -22.55
CA THR A 159 -3.27 -12.52 -22.01
C THR A 159 -1.90 -12.19 -21.43
N SER A 160 -1.86 -11.80 -20.15
CA SER A 160 -0.61 -11.82 -19.38
C SER A 160 -0.28 -13.28 -19.13
N ALA A 161 0.51 -13.87 -20.02
CA ALA A 161 0.85 -15.30 -20.05
C ALA A 161 1.64 -15.78 -18.81
N ALA A 162 1.97 -14.92 -17.86
CA ALA A 162 2.84 -15.24 -16.73
C ALA A 162 2.15 -15.97 -15.58
N SER A 163 0.81 -15.94 -15.44
CA SER A 163 0.14 -16.59 -14.28
C SER A 163 -1.22 -17.21 -14.57
N GLY A 164 -1.59 -17.41 -15.85
CA GLY A 164 -2.82 -18.16 -16.20
C GLY A 164 -4.07 -17.66 -15.50
N GLY A 165 -4.22 -16.35 -15.23
CA GLY A 165 -5.36 -15.78 -14.54
C GLY A 165 -5.39 -16.04 -13.02
N ARG A 166 -4.29 -16.47 -12.41
CA ARG A 166 -4.20 -16.78 -10.97
C ARG A 166 -3.33 -15.77 -10.24
N VAL A 167 -3.72 -15.49 -8.99
CA VAL A 167 -2.86 -14.76 -8.03
C VAL A 167 -1.93 -15.75 -7.36
N THR A 168 -0.66 -15.41 -7.23
CA THR A 168 0.32 -16.18 -6.47
C THR A 168 0.86 -15.35 -5.31
N GLY A 169 1.07 -15.98 -4.15
CA GLY A 169 1.60 -15.32 -2.97
C GLY A 169 2.69 -16.16 -2.31
N HIS A 170 3.77 -15.51 -1.88
CA HIS A 170 4.81 -16.07 -1.02
C HIS A 170 4.79 -15.34 0.31
N PHE A 171 4.63 -16.10 1.41
CA PHE A 171 4.54 -15.54 2.75
C PHE A 171 5.54 -16.24 3.67
N THR A 172 6.36 -15.45 4.35
CA THR A 172 7.30 -15.94 5.35
C THR A 172 6.58 -16.03 6.70
N VAL A 173 6.57 -17.24 7.29
CA VAL A 173 6.05 -17.45 8.64
C VAL A 173 7.20 -17.30 9.63
N PRO A 174 7.15 -16.35 10.57
CA PRO A 174 8.18 -16.22 11.60
C PRO A 174 8.24 -17.50 12.43
N LYS A 175 9.44 -18.07 12.60
CA LYS A 175 9.66 -19.16 13.57
C LYS A 175 9.28 -18.62 14.95
N ARG A 176 8.24 -19.21 15.56
CA ARG A 176 7.90 -18.90 16.95
C ARG A 176 9.13 -19.26 17.80
N ALA A 177 9.73 -18.28 18.51
CA ALA A 177 10.77 -18.57 19.48
C ALA A 177 10.20 -19.59 20.47
N GLN A 178 10.82 -20.79 20.55
CA GLN A 178 10.49 -21.77 21.56
C GLN A 178 10.69 -21.06 22.90
N ALA A 179 9.60 -20.94 23.68
CA ALA A 179 9.70 -20.48 25.05
C ALA A 179 10.75 -21.35 25.76
N ALA A 180 11.80 -20.70 26.23
CA ALA A 180 12.81 -21.37 27.05
C ALA A 180 12.08 -22.05 28.20
N THR A 181 12.17 -23.37 28.24
CA THR A 181 11.66 -24.19 29.38
C THR A 181 12.43 -23.75 30.60
N THR A 182 11.83 -22.87 31.40
CA THR A 182 12.35 -22.55 32.73
C THR A 182 12.24 -23.82 33.56
N THR A 183 13.38 -24.48 33.76
CA THR A 183 13.54 -25.59 34.71
C THR A 183 13.17 -25.06 36.10
N PRO A 184 12.22 -25.68 36.83
CA PRO A 184 11.93 -25.26 38.20
C PRO A 184 13.15 -25.41 39.08
N PRO A 185 13.41 -24.49 40.05
CA PRO A 185 14.49 -24.64 40.97
C PRO A 185 14.31 -25.88 41.86
N ALA A 186 15.39 -26.63 42.06
CA ALA A 186 15.41 -27.81 42.93
C ALA A 186 15.05 -27.45 44.36
N PRO A 187 14.32 -28.30 45.10
CA PRO A 187 13.98 -28.05 46.51
C PRO A 187 15.23 -28.04 47.41
N PRO A 188 15.26 -27.19 48.47
CA PRO A 188 16.37 -27.15 49.40
C PRO A 188 16.44 -28.44 50.23
N LYS A 189 17.67 -28.88 50.49
CA LYS A 189 17.97 -30.04 51.39
C LYS A 189 17.72 -29.69 52.85
#